data_b4b93c185d936586b05ec108e05a0747
#
_entry.id   b4b93c185d936586b05ec108e05a0747
#
_cell.length_a   1.000
_cell.length_b   1.000
_cell.length_c   1.000
_cell.angle_alpha   90.00
_cell.angle_beta   90.00
_cell.angle_gamma   90.00
#
_symmetry.space_group_name_H-M   'P 1'
#
loop_
_entity.id
_entity.type
_entity.pdbx_description
1 polymer ?
#
loop_
_entity_poly.entity_id
_entity_poly.type
_entity_poly.pdbx_seq_one_letter_code
_entity_poly.pdbx_strand_id
1 'polypeptide(L)'
;MIPLLFEGWLRRAGKLGACCLVLVSVALQADARDLVRIPSHESDPVDGRTGIKVHVRIDAFEISPTETTQSEYESVMGVNPSQYRGPDLPVQNVSWWDAIRYCNLRSIREGLRPCYDLSTGRCDRKSNGYRLPTEAEWVLAAGASSTGSALEKLKQEATLGSADTKSVEDLMRIVSTGPTRVASHGPNGSGLYDMFGNVWEWCQDFFDSVISYPQANNPDGPDWGIARVIRGGSFASSTSSWAKGYRSSREPDQRSRFAGFRVSRSVVPAPQDAAAESDQNWFQPYNQPPAGFETSTGNLSSLLRVNGSAVQSPQQWQEHASELKAKWNTLLGACGADVPSPALRVIRTFNEDGYEGTLGALQVEPDAWEDIYIMKPSRPVDHPLPVVIVPFYDVDSPAGKDMGGRVYAPPGVRSFALLAVQRGYIAVAVRWFGESYGDSYFEAVANLEMRHPGCTGMGKWVSDSRQLVTYLTSRADVDSKRIGIIGHSLGGKMALYAAAFDNRIAVTVASEPGIGFSHSNYDDYWYFGKRLATAPPGTDQHELLAFLAPRPFLLIGGDMYDGNDSWHYINAARQVYSLLGSPQAIGFLDHHQGHTPTPEAVWRTMEWFRHFFR
;
A
#
# COMPACT_ATOMS: atom_id res chain seq x y z
N MET A 1 -32.40 49.85 -37.01
CA MET A 1 -31.53 51.06 -36.90
C MET A 1 -30.82 50.94 -35.56
N ILE A 2 -29.71 50.26 -35.55
CA ILE A 2 -28.57 50.22 -34.65
C ILE A 2 -27.61 49.24 -35.33
N PRO A 3 -26.49 49.70 -35.86
CA PRO A 3 -25.21 49.16 -35.39
C PRO A 3 -24.17 50.30 -35.34
N LEU A 4 -23.22 50.18 -34.48
CA LEU A 4 -21.96 50.91 -34.38
C LEU A 4 -21.68 51.29 -32.92
N LEU A 5 -21.02 50.37 -32.23
CA LEU A 5 -20.20 50.65 -31.04
C LEU A 5 -19.55 49.34 -30.55
N PHE A 6 -18.72 48.70 -31.41
CA PHE A 6 -17.97 47.47 -31.00
C PHE A 6 -16.58 47.38 -31.68
N GLU A 7 -15.93 48.49 -31.96
CA GLU A 7 -14.55 48.45 -32.51
C GLU A 7 -13.49 49.23 -31.72
N GLY A 8 -13.78 49.62 -30.49
CA GLY A 8 -12.85 50.41 -29.66
C GLY A 8 -12.11 49.69 -28.56
N TRP A 9 -12.35 48.39 -28.32
CA TRP A 9 -11.85 47.68 -27.13
C TRP A 9 -10.76 46.64 -27.36
N LEU A 10 -10.36 46.38 -28.58
CA LEU A 10 -9.38 45.32 -28.93
C LEU A 10 -7.93 45.79 -29.13
N ARG A 11 -7.59 47.05 -28.83
CA ARG A 11 -6.20 47.54 -28.93
C ARG A 11 -5.51 47.98 -27.63
N ARG A 12 -6.11 47.70 -26.45
CA ARG A 12 -5.47 47.97 -25.14
C ARG A 12 -5.29 46.77 -24.24
N ALA A 13 -5.64 45.56 -24.68
CA ALA A 13 -5.48 44.30 -23.91
C ALA A 13 -4.17 43.55 -24.24
N GLY A 14 -3.26 44.13 -25.02
CA GLY A 14 -2.05 43.44 -25.52
C GLY A 14 -0.81 43.49 -24.63
N LYS A 15 -0.87 44.04 -23.42
CA LYS A 15 0.30 44.11 -22.51
C LYS A 15 0.03 43.73 -21.03
N LEU A 16 -1.14 43.28 -20.70
CA LEU A 16 -1.47 42.80 -19.35
C LEU A 16 -1.80 41.28 -19.29
N GLY A 17 -1.78 40.60 -20.43
CA GLY A 17 -2.07 39.17 -20.52
C GLY A 17 -0.91 38.22 -20.19
N ALA A 18 0.33 38.72 -20.07
CA ALA A 18 1.50 37.88 -19.80
C ALA A 18 1.89 37.78 -18.32
N CYS A 19 1.32 38.63 -17.44
CA CYS A 19 1.59 38.56 -16.00
C CYS A 19 0.56 37.78 -15.18
N CYS A 20 -0.64 37.55 -15.72
CA CYS A 20 -1.67 36.76 -15.02
C CYS A 20 -1.60 35.25 -15.30
N LEU A 21 -0.89 34.82 -16.37
CA LEU A 21 -0.72 33.39 -16.69
C LEU A 21 0.44 32.71 -15.93
N VAL A 22 1.31 33.51 -15.29
CA VAL A 22 2.39 32.96 -14.43
C VAL A 22 1.96 32.85 -12.98
N LEU A 23 0.87 33.51 -12.56
CA LEU A 23 0.37 33.43 -11.17
C LEU A 23 -0.73 32.38 -10.94
N VAL A 24 -1.26 31.74 -11.97
CA VAL A 24 -2.23 30.65 -11.84
C VAL A 24 -1.58 29.25 -11.87
N SER A 25 -0.32 29.15 -12.31
CA SER A 25 0.43 27.88 -12.31
C SER A 25 1.21 27.60 -11.01
N VAL A 26 1.10 28.45 -9.97
CA VAL A 26 1.75 28.25 -8.66
C VAL A 26 0.73 27.85 -7.56
N ALA A 27 -0.57 27.84 -7.86
CA ALA A 27 -1.61 27.58 -6.85
C ALA A 27 -2.20 26.16 -6.89
N LEU A 28 -1.57 25.18 -7.57
CA LEU A 28 -2.03 23.79 -7.65
C LEU A 28 -0.91 22.78 -7.33
N GLN A 29 0.04 23.19 -6.49
CA GLN A 29 1.00 22.30 -5.83
C GLN A 29 1.02 22.62 -4.33
N ALA A 30 -0.03 22.28 -3.64
CA ALA A 30 -0.09 22.32 -2.19
C ALA A 30 -0.84 21.07 -1.73
N ASP A 31 -0.10 20.05 -1.27
CA ASP A 31 -0.23 19.51 0.07
C ASP A 31 0.62 18.24 0.29
N ALA A 32 1.89 18.27 -0.09
CA ALA A 32 2.88 17.61 0.73
C ALA A 32 3.61 18.76 1.43
N ARG A 33 3.36 19.00 2.73
CA ARG A 33 4.16 19.97 3.50
C ARG A 33 5.58 19.49 3.38
N ASP A 34 6.44 20.27 2.75
CA ASP A 34 7.84 19.92 2.52
C ASP A 34 8.47 19.59 3.88
N LEU A 35 9.04 18.41 4.00
CA LEU A 35 9.77 18.03 5.21
C LEU A 35 10.95 19.00 5.39
N VAL A 36 11.18 19.41 6.62
CA VAL A 36 12.34 20.22 6.97
C VAL A 36 13.56 19.31 7.10
N ARG A 37 14.62 19.64 6.37
CA ARG A 37 15.89 18.94 6.46
C ARG A 37 16.70 19.43 7.66
N ILE A 38 17.00 18.51 8.59
CA ILE A 38 17.92 18.71 9.70
C ILE A 38 19.30 18.20 9.29
N PRO A 39 20.35 19.02 9.34
CA PRO A 39 21.70 18.59 8.97
C PRO A 39 22.26 17.57 9.98
N SER A 40 23.27 16.82 9.55
CA SER A 40 23.99 15.92 10.46
C SER A 40 24.59 16.68 11.63
N HIS A 41 24.61 16.04 12.80
CA HIS A 41 25.10 16.63 14.03
C HIS A 41 25.96 15.65 14.81
N GLU A 42 27.05 16.16 15.40
CA GLU A 42 27.92 15.40 16.30
C GLU A 42 27.97 16.09 17.64
N SER A 43 27.94 15.32 18.73
CA SER A 43 27.98 15.83 20.10
C SER A 43 28.52 14.77 21.04
N ASP A 44 28.95 15.23 22.23
CA ASP A 44 29.50 14.37 23.30
C ASP A 44 28.58 14.43 24.54
N PRO A 45 27.35 13.87 24.48
CA PRO A 45 26.47 13.82 25.64
C PRO A 45 27.03 12.88 26.71
N VAL A 46 26.58 13.12 27.96
CA VAL A 46 26.81 12.16 29.03
C VAL A 46 25.77 11.05 28.95
N ASP A 47 26.23 9.81 28.79
CA ASP A 47 25.37 8.63 28.87
C ASP A 47 24.83 8.46 30.28
N GLY A 48 23.52 8.37 30.41
CA GLY A 48 22.86 8.36 31.71
C GLY A 48 23.04 7.07 32.52
N ARG A 49 23.44 5.96 31.88
CA ARG A 49 23.73 4.70 32.58
C ARG A 49 25.16 4.66 33.12
N THR A 50 26.10 5.12 32.31
CA THR A 50 27.54 5.03 32.63
C THR A 50 28.09 6.29 33.29
N GLY A 51 27.42 7.43 33.13
CA GLY A 51 27.90 8.73 33.54
C GLY A 51 29.09 9.26 32.74
N ILE A 52 29.45 8.60 31.64
CA ILE A 52 30.61 8.90 30.77
C ILE A 52 30.12 9.68 29.55
N LYS A 53 30.93 10.64 29.08
CA LYS A 53 30.71 11.26 27.77
C LYS A 53 30.94 10.26 26.66
N VAL A 54 29.97 10.18 25.75
CA VAL A 54 30.04 9.33 24.55
C VAL A 54 29.93 10.22 23.33
N HIS A 55 30.73 9.93 22.32
CA HIS A 55 30.60 10.62 21.03
C HIS A 55 29.40 10.06 20.27
N VAL A 56 28.45 10.93 19.96
CA VAL A 56 27.21 10.58 19.25
C VAL A 56 27.10 11.36 17.95
N ARG A 57 26.87 10.64 16.86
CA ARG A 57 26.58 11.19 15.56
C ARG A 57 25.14 10.90 15.16
N ILE A 58 24.43 11.92 14.71
CA ILE A 58 23.10 11.83 14.07
C ILE A 58 23.29 12.25 12.62
N ASP A 59 23.00 11.37 11.67
CA ASP A 59 23.03 11.69 10.25
C ASP A 59 21.91 12.68 9.91
N ALA A 60 22.05 13.37 8.76
CA ALA A 60 20.99 14.24 8.28
C ALA A 60 19.68 13.47 8.08
N PHE A 61 18.57 14.06 8.46
CA PHE A 61 17.22 13.50 8.30
C PHE A 61 16.23 14.60 7.93
N GLU A 62 15.06 14.18 7.47
CA GLU A 62 13.94 15.07 7.18
C GLU A 62 12.83 14.83 8.21
N ILE A 63 12.12 15.88 8.63
CA ILE A 63 11.07 15.79 9.62
C ILE A 63 9.92 16.73 9.27
N SER A 64 8.68 16.31 9.55
CA SER A 64 7.51 17.17 9.33
C SER A 64 7.60 18.46 10.16
N PRO A 65 7.32 19.63 9.59
CA PRO A 65 7.33 20.89 10.33
C PRO A 65 6.31 20.92 11.47
N THR A 66 5.24 20.15 11.38
CA THR A 66 4.16 20.09 12.39
C THR A 66 3.89 18.64 12.77
N GLU A 67 3.07 18.43 13.80
CA GLU A 67 2.43 17.14 14.05
C GLU A 67 1.57 16.74 12.82
N THR A 68 1.35 15.45 12.64
CA THR A 68 0.43 14.91 11.63
C THR A 68 -0.99 15.39 11.94
N THR A 69 -1.64 16.06 10.98
CA THR A 69 -3.00 16.54 11.14
C THR A 69 -4.03 15.42 11.01
N GLN A 70 -5.26 15.67 11.51
CA GLN A 70 -6.37 14.72 11.38
C GLN A 70 -6.74 14.49 9.91
N SER A 71 -6.72 15.53 9.08
CA SER A 71 -6.95 15.42 7.64
C SER A 71 -5.92 14.52 6.95
N GLU A 72 -4.62 14.71 7.24
CA GLU A 72 -3.56 13.86 6.70
C GLU A 72 -3.71 12.40 7.16
N TYR A 73 -3.98 12.19 8.45
CA TYR A 73 -4.16 10.85 9.00
C TYR A 73 -5.36 10.14 8.39
N GLU A 74 -6.51 10.80 8.33
CA GLU A 74 -7.74 10.25 7.78
C GLU A 74 -7.60 9.93 6.29
N SER A 75 -6.91 10.78 5.53
CA SER A 75 -6.65 10.53 4.10
C SER A 75 -5.88 9.24 3.85
N VAL A 76 -4.95 8.88 4.75
CA VAL A 76 -4.11 7.67 4.62
C VAL A 76 -4.77 6.45 5.25
N MET A 77 -5.39 6.62 6.43
CA MET A 77 -5.90 5.51 7.25
C MET A 77 -7.39 5.23 7.05
N GLY A 78 -8.12 6.15 6.38
CA GLY A 78 -9.57 6.06 6.17
C GLY A 78 -10.43 6.28 7.41
N VAL A 79 -9.81 6.55 8.56
CA VAL A 79 -10.49 6.76 9.83
C VAL A 79 -9.81 7.87 10.62
N ASN A 80 -10.60 8.60 11.42
CA ASN A 80 -10.07 9.59 12.35
C ASN A 80 -10.41 9.18 13.79
N PRO A 81 -9.44 8.69 14.59
CA PRO A 81 -9.69 8.22 15.96
C PRO A 81 -9.74 9.36 17.00
N SER A 82 -9.48 10.60 16.59
CA SER A 82 -9.31 11.75 17.46
C SER A 82 -10.57 12.07 18.27
N GLN A 83 -10.42 12.39 19.54
CA GLN A 83 -11.50 12.80 20.40
C GLN A 83 -11.91 14.28 20.16
N TYR A 84 -10.91 15.14 19.97
CA TYR A 84 -11.13 16.54 19.57
C TYR A 84 -11.09 16.62 18.05
N ARG A 85 -12.16 17.05 17.41
CA ARG A 85 -12.33 17.00 15.96
C ARG A 85 -12.01 18.33 15.27
N GLY A 86 -11.24 18.25 14.18
CA GLY A 86 -10.93 19.37 13.31
C GLY A 86 -9.85 19.00 12.31
N PRO A 87 -9.99 19.31 11.01
CA PRO A 87 -9.08 18.84 9.96
C PRO A 87 -7.63 19.28 10.19
N ASP A 88 -7.42 20.48 10.71
CA ASP A 88 -6.10 21.07 10.97
C ASP A 88 -5.61 20.87 12.42
N LEU A 89 -6.36 20.15 13.26
CA LEU A 89 -5.86 19.74 14.58
C LEU A 89 -4.90 18.56 14.43
N PRO A 90 -3.92 18.39 15.35
CA PRO A 90 -3.12 17.19 15.35
C PRO A 90 -3.99 15.95 15.55
N VAL A 91 -3.68 14.87 14.86
CA VAL A 91 -4.28 13.58 15.16
C VAL A 91 -3.89 13.16 16.57
N GLN A 92 -4.85 12.68 17.36
CA GLN A 92 -4.64 12.17 18.70
C GLN A 92 -5.51 10.93 18.95
N ASN A 93 -5.32 10.27 20.08
CA ASN A 93 -5.94 8.99 20.37
C ASN A 93 -5.47 7.86 19.43
N VAL A 94 -4.20 7.92 19.04
CA VAL A 94 -3.47 6.94 18.24
C VAL A 94 -2.46 6.21 19.11
N SER A 95 -2.31 4.90 18.89
CA SER A 95 -1.25 4.08 19.47
C SER A 95 0.06 4.26 18.69
N TRP A 96 1.18 3.77 19.24
CA TRP A 96 2.44 3.72 18.51
C TRP A 96 2.32 2.84 17.25
N TRP A 97 1.60 1.72 17.34
CA TRP A 97 1.33 0.83 16.20
C TRP A 97 0.50 1.51 15.11
N ASP A 98 -0.47 2.35 15.49
CA ASP A 98 -1.23 3.14 14.51
C ASP A 98 -0.31 4.14 13.79
N ALA A 99 0.61 4.78 14.51
CA ALA A 99 1.53 5.76 13.95
C ALA A 99 2.52 5.12 12.95
N ILE A 100 3.11 3.96 13.28
CA ILE A 100 4.03 3.28 12.34
C ILE A 100 3.29 2.66 11.15
N ARG A 101 2.04 2.21 11.33
CA ARG A 101 1.19 1.77 10.23
C ARG A 101 0.90 2.93 9.27
N TYR A 102 0.58 4.10 9.80
CA TYR A 102 0.42 5.31 9.00
C TYR A 102 1.69 5.63 8.21
N CYS A 103 2.87 5.59 8.83
CA CYS A 103 4.15 5.83 8.16
C CYS A 103 4.35 4.89 6.97
N ASN A 104 4.08 3.59 7.15
CA ASN A 104 4.20 2.61 6.07
C ASN A 104 3.18 2.83 4.94
N LEU A 105 1.91 3.06 5.28
CA LEU A 105 0.87 3.28 4.27
C LEU A 105 1.10 4.57 3.49
N ARG A 106 1.50 5.65 4.16
CA ARG A 106 1.90 6.89 3.50
C ARG A 106 3.10 6.68 2.57
N SER A 107 4.10 5.90 3.01
CA SER A 107 5.26 5.55 2.17
C SER A 107 4.83 4.83 0.91
N ILE A 108 4.00 3.79 1.04
CA ILE A 108 3.48 3.03 -0.10
C ILE A 108 2.69 3.95 -1.04
N ARG A 109 1.82 4.78 -0.50
CA ARG A 109 1.01 5.74 -1.26
C ARG A 109 1.87 6.68 -2.10
N GLU A 110 2.98 7.16 -1.54
CA GLU A 110 3.90 8.09 -2.20
C GLU A 110 5.01 7.39 -3.01
N GLY A 111 4.95 6.07 -3.18
CA GLY A 111 5.93 5.31 -3.96
C GLY A 111 7.26 5.08 -3.25
N LEU A 112 7.30 5.26 -1.94
CA LEU A 112 8.48 5.05 -1.12
C LEU A 112 8.49 3.64 -0.52
N ARG A 113 9.68 3.12 -0.25
CA ARG A 113 9.84 1.83 0.44
C ARG A 113 9.47 1.98 1.92
N PRO A 114 8.50 1.18 2.46
CA PRO A 114 8.16 1.20 3.88
C PRO A 114 9.35 0.93 4.79
N CYS A 115 9.38 1.59 5.95
CA CYS A 115 10.45 1.42 6.93
C CYS A 115 10.19 0.31 7.95
N TYR A 116 8.92 0.07 8.30
CA TYR A 116 8.58 -0.77 9.44
C TYR A 116 8.18 -2.18 9.05
N ASP A 117 8.72 -3.15 9.76
CA ASP A 117 8.10 -4.46 9.95
C ASP A 117 7.02 -4.33 11.03
N LEU A 118 5.76 -4.43 10.63
CA LEU A 118 4.61 -4.24 11.52
C LEU A 118 4.37 -5.41 12.48
N SER A 119 5.07 -6.54 12.34
CA SER A 119 5.01 -7.66 13.28
C SER A 119 5.93 -7.47 14.48
N THR A 120 7.07 -6.82 14.25
CA THR A 120 8.11 -6.62 15.26
C THR A 120 8.25 -5.16 15.71
N GLY A 121 7.74 -4.20 14.91
CA GLY A 121 7.97 -2.78 15.09
C GLY A 121 9.40 -2.33 14.76
N ARG A 122 10.23 -3.19 14.16
CA ARG A 122 11.58 -2.82 13.71
C ARG A 122 11.52 -1.87 12.53
N CYS A 123 12.42 -0.88 12.52
CA CYS A 123 12.53 0.12 11.47
C CYS A 123 13.83 -0.09 10.66
N ASP A 124 13.68 -0.33 9.34
CA ASP A 124 14.82 -0.27 8.42
C ASP A 124 15.13 1.19 8.06
N ARG A 125 16.11 1.78 8.72
CA ARG A 125 16.54 3.17 8.49
C ARG A 125 17.26 3.39 7.15
N LYS A 126 17.58 2.33 6.41
CA LYS A 126 18.09 2.42 5.03
C LYS A 126 16.95 2.60 4.02
N SER A 127 15.70 2.42 4.45
CA SER A 127 14.53 2.72 3.65
C SER A 127 14.35 4.24 3.47
N ASN A 128 13.82 4.66 2.32
CA ASN A 128 13.48 6.04 2.02
C ASN A 128 12.04 6.42 2.42
N GLY A 129 11.32 5.52 3.06
CA GLY A 129 9.95 5.75 3.51
C GLY A 129 9.85 6.58 4.78
N TYR A 130 8.60 6.90 5.14
CA TYR A 130 8.28 7.61 6.37
C TYR A 130 8.46 6.72 7.60
N ARG A 131 8.89 7.33 8.69
CA ARG A 131 9.03 6.73 10.01
C ARG A 131 8.77 7.74 11.12
N LEU A 132 8.72 7.31 12.35
CA LEU A 132 8.79 8.19 13.51
C LEU A 132 10.23 8.69 13.68
N PRO A 133 10.45 9.89 14.22
CA PRO A 133 11.78 10.33 14.64
C PRO A 133 12.28 9.43 15.78
N THR A 134 13.59 9.21 15.86
CA THR A 134 14.17 8.72 17.11
C THR A 134 14.10 9.82 18.17
N GLU A 135 14.23 9.45 19.45
CA GLU A 135 14.29 10.44 20.52
C GLU A 135 15.43 11.44 20.32
N ALA A 136 16.58 10.95 19.88
CA ALA A 136 17.75 11.80 19.59
C ALA A 136 17.50 12.77 18.43
N GLU A 137 16.86 12.31 17.35
CA GLU A 137 16.45 13.17 16.23
C GLU A 137 15.42 14.21 16.66
N TRP A 138 14.43 13.80 17.46
CA TRP A 138 13.41 14.72 17.97
C TRP A 138 14.02 15.82 18.83
N VAL A 139 14.94 15.45 19.74
CA VAL A 139 15.65 16.40 20.62
C VAL A 139 16.51 17.38 19.83
N LEU A 140 17.24 16.88 18.81
CA LEU A 140 18.02 17.72 17.91
C LEU A 140 17.12 18.70 17.14
N ALA A 141 16.03 18.21 16.58
CA ALA A 141 15.07 19.01 15.82
C ALA A 141 14.36 20.07 16.67
N ALA A 142 14.07 19.75 17.94
CA ALA A 142 13.51 20.70 18.88
C ALA A 142 14.49 21.81 19.32
N GLY A 143 15.79 21.67 18.99
CA GLY A 143 16.83 22.58 19.50
C GLY A 143 17.09 22.40 21.01
N ALA A 144 16.58 21.32 21.62
CA ALA A 144 16.71 21.06 23.03
C ALA A 144 18.10 20.48 23.35
N SER A 145 18.82 21.09 24.27
CA SER A 145 20.03 20.49 24.86
C SER A 145 19.64 19.34 25.78
N SER A 146 20.40 18.26 25.78
CA SER A 146 20.20 17.10 26.68
C SER A 146 20.35 17.44 28.17
N THR A 147 20.79 18.63 28.51
CA THR A 147 21.02 19.09 29.87
C THR A 147 20.24 20.37 30.15
N GLY A 148 19.12 20.24 30.85
CA GLY A 148 18.50 21.26 31.75
C GLY A 148 18.20 22.68 31.23
N SER A 149 18.66 23.09 30.06
CA SER A 149 18.57 24.46 29.55
C SER A 149 17.41 24.68 28.53
N ALA A 150 16.54 23.69 28.31
CA ALA A 150 15.38 23.85 27.45
C ALA A 150 14.48 24.99 27.90
N LEU A 151 14.30 25.15 29.22
CA LEU A 151 13.54 26.25 29.79
C LEU A 151 14.20 27.62 29.58
N GLU A 152 15.53 27.72 29.65
CA GLU A 152 16.26 28.97 29.39
C GLU A 152 16.27 29.34 27.92
N LYS A 153 16.37 28.35 26.99
CA LYS A 153 16.24 28.59 25.55
C LYS A 153 14.81 28.94 25.15
N LEU A 154 13.81 28.29 25.74
CA LEU A 154 12.39 28.64 25.55
C LEU A 154 12.10 30.06 26.01
N LYS A 155 12.66 30.49 27.13
CA LYS A 155 12.60 31.88 27.60
C LYS A 155 13.25 32.82 26.58
N GLN A 156 14.36 32.43 25.99
CA GLN A 156 15.12 33.24 25.04
C GLN A 156 14.44 33.29 23.64
N GLU A 157 13.87 32.18 23.16
CA GLU A 157 13.12 32.10 21.89
C GLU A 157 11.74 32.76 22.00
N ALA A 158 11.05 32.63 23.12
CA ALA A 158 9.82 33.35 23.41
C ALA A 158 10.05 34.88 23.47
N THR A 159 11.25 35.33 23.85
CA THR A 159 11.60 36.75 23.88
C THR A 159 11.99 37.30 22.52
N LEU A 160 12.41 36.43 21.58
CA LEU A 160 12.85 36.83 20.21
C LEU A 160 11.76 36.71 19.14
N GLY A 161 10.66 35.99 19.39
CA GLY A 161 9.69 35.60 18.37
C GLY A 161 8.38 36.42 18.27
N SER A 162 8.00 37.20 19.29
CA SER A 162 6.88 38.14 19.19
C SER A 162 6.97 39.26 20.24
N ALA A 163 6.71 40.49 19.81
CA ALA A 163 6.77 41.69 20.62
C ALA A 163 5.70 41.78 21.73
N ASP A 164 4.87 40.77 21.94
CA ASP A 164 3.73 40.78 22.83
C ASP A 164 3.65 39.67 23.90
N THR A 165 4.55 38.68 23.92
CA THR A 165 4.56 37.66 24.98
C THR A 165 5.31 38.14 26.20
N LYS A 166 4.58 38.72 27.16
CA LYS A 166 5.11 39.39 28.34
C LYS A 166 5.60 38.48 29.48
N SER A 167 5.32 37.17 29.44
CA SER A 167 5.82 36.25 30.45
C SER A 167 5.71 34.77 30.08
N VAL A 168 6.52 33.91 30.70
CA VAL A 168 6.38 32.45 30.69
C VAL A 168 4.97 32.00 31.10
N GLU A 169 4.28 32.83 31.89
CA GLU A 169 2.88 32.61 32.33
C GLU A 169 1.88 32.82 31.21
N ASP A 170 2.15 33.64 30.19
CA ASP A 170 1.31 33.79 29.01
C ASP A 170 1.47 32.60 28.05
N LEU A 171 2.67 32.02 27.95
CA LEU A 171 2.91 30.71 27.32
C LEU A 171 2.22 29.56 28.08
N MET A 172 2.12 29.68 29.43
CA MET A 172 1.46 28.73 30.31
C MET A 172 -0.08 28.83 30.28
N ARG A 173 -0.66 29.95 29.85
CA ARG A 173 -2.11 30.10 29.63
C ARG A 173 -2.62 29.33 28.43
N ILE A 174 -1.74 28.75 27.60
CA ILE A 174 -2.05 27.80 26.53
C ILE A 174 -2.38 26.39 27.09
N VAL A 175 -2.63 26.23 28.37
CA VAL A 175 -3.37 25.09 28.93
C VAL A 175 -4.82 25.23 28.41
N SER A 176 -5.02 24.85 27.18
CA SER A 176 -6.32 24.88 26.54
C SER A 176 -7.14 23.67 26.97
N THR A 177 -8.45 23.75 26.86
CA THR A 177 -9.35 22.61 27.12
C THR A 177 -9.21 21.51 26.06
N GLY A 178 -8.33 21.70 25.02
CA GLY A 178 -8.07 20.77 23.92
C GLY A 178 -6.88 21.23 23.08
N PRO A 179 -6.48 20.42 22.08
CA PRO A 179 -5.40 20.76 21.16
C PRO A 179 -5.78 21.97 20.29
N THR A 180 -4.79 22.72 19.83
CA THR A 180 -4.96 23.82 18.88
C THR A 180 -4.60 23.37 17.47
N ARG A 181 -4.99 24.18 16.47
CA ARG A 181 -4.55 24.00 15.08
C ARG A 181 -3.03 23.96 15.04
N VAL A 182 -2.46 23.03 14.27
CA VAL A 182 -1.00 22.95 14.08
C VAL A 182 -0.46 24.26 13.48
N ALA A 183 0.77 24.61 13.82
CA ALA A 183 1.42 25.87 13.42
C ALA A 183 0.66 27.13 13.85
N SER A 184 -0.08 27.08 14.97
CA SER A 184 -0.75 28.27 15.54
C SER A 184 0.21 29.26 16.17
N HIS A 185 1.42 28.85 16.46
CA HIS A 185 2.50 29.64 17.06
C HIS A 185 3.70 29.71 16.09
N GLY A 186 4.67 30.56 16.39
CA GLY A 186 5.87 30.69 15.56
C GLY A 186 6.74 29.42 15.58
N PRO A 187 7.51 29.16 14.51
CA PRO A 187 8.44 28.03 14.47
C PRO A 187 9.67 28.27 15.34
N ASN A 188 10.36 27.17 15.72
CA ASN A 188 11.68 27.26 16.31
C ASN A 188 12.76 27.64 15.28
N GLY A 189 14.02 27.74 15.72
CA GLY A 189 15.16 28.10 14.85
C GLY A 189 15.42 27.13 13.70
N SER A 190 14.84 25.92 13.72
CA SER A 190 14.91 24.91 12.65
C SER A 190 13.70 24.96 11.72
N GLY A 191 12.73 25.86 11.93
CA GLY A 191 11.51 25.93 11.13
C GLY A 191 10.40 24.97 11.54
N LEU A 192 10.47 24.39 12.75
CA LEU A 192 9.50 23.41 13.25
C LEU A 192 8.56 24.06 14.27
N TYR A 193 7.28 23.69 14.16
CA TYR A 193 6.20 24.19 15.00
C TYR A 193 5.82 23.16 16.07
N ASP A 194 5.23 23.64 17.16
CA ASP A 194 4.53 22.85 18.18
C ASP A 194 5.41 21.74 18.82
N MET A 195 6.75 21.93 18.80
CA MET A 195 7.68 20.97 19.43
C MET A 195 7.46 20.85 20.94
N PHE A 196 6.77 21.83 21.55
CA PHE A 196 6.41 21.82 22.95
C PHE A 196 4.93 22.17 23.13
N GLY A 197 4.18 21.30 23.80
CA GLY A 197 2.75 21.45 24.02
C GLY A 197 1.92 20.73 22.96
N ASN A 198 0.74 21.23 22.66
CA ASN A 198 -0.27 20.70 21.76
C ASN A 198 -0.59 19.21 22.03
N VAL A 199 0.14 18.25 21.44
CA VAL A 199 0.04 16.83 21.79
C VAL A 199 1.41 16.20 22.04
N TRP A 200 1.48 15.20 22.91
CA TRP A 200 2.65 14.34 23.03
C TRP A 200 2.92 13.65 21.69
N GLU A 201 4.19 13.51 21.33
CA GLU A 201 4.62 12.90 20.08
C GLU A 201 5.34 11.58 20.30
N TRP A 202 4.83 10.52 19.66
CA TRP A 202 5.48 9.22 19.64
C TRP A 202 6.85 9.29 18.96
N CYS A 203 7.86 8.70 19.61
CA CYS A 203 9.18 8.44 19.05
C CYS A 203 9.38 6.95 18.77
N GLN A 204 10.41 6.64 17.97
CA GLN A 204 10.78 5.27 17.62
C GLN A 204 11.23 4.45 18.83
N ASP A 205 11.96 5.09 19.75
CA ASP A 205 12.76 4.44 20.78
C ASP A 205 11.92 3.73 21.84
N PHE A 206 12.40 2.60 22.33
CA PHE A 206 11.96 2.09 23.63
C PHE A 206 12.39 3.03 24.75
N PHE A 207 11.55 3.15 25.75
CA PHE A 207 11.80 4.01 26.89
C PHE A 207 12.71 3.34 27.92
N ASP A 208 13.72 4.08 28.37
CA ASP A 208 14.49 3.79 29.55
C ASP A 208 14.34 4.97 30.53
N SER A 209 14.47 4.73 31.83
CA SER A 209 14.41 5.75 32.87
C SER A 209 15.51 6.81 32.74
N VAL A 210 16.62 6.44 32.10
CA VAL A 210 17.73 7.35 31.78
C VAL A 210 17.93 7.43 30.28
N ILE A 211 18.42 8.55 29.77
CA ILE A 211 18.85 8.67 28.39
C ILE A 211 20.21 8.00 28.28
N SER A 212 20.28 6.94 27.47
CA SER A 212 21.52 6.23 27.16
C SER A 212 21.76 6.18 25.66
N TYR A 213 22.99 6.02 25.27
CA TYR A 213 23.41 5.99 23.88
C TYR A 213 24.14 4.66 23.59
N PRO A 214 23.40 3.53 23.51
CA PRO A 214 24.01 2.23 23.26
C PRO A 214 24.67 2.16 21.88
N GLN A 215 24.22 3.00 20.94
CA GLN A 215 24.82 3.16 19.61
C GLN A 215 25.42 4.56 19.49
N ALA A 216 26.68 4.65 19.06
CA ALA A 216 27.36 5.93 18.83
C ALA A 216 26.82 6.65 17.57
N ASN A 217 26.37 5.90 16.57
CA ASN A 217 25.83 6.45 15.32
C ASN A 217 24.33 6.24 15.25
N ASN A 218 23.61 7.34 15.05
CA ASN A 218 22.15 7.33 14.91
C ASN A 218 21.43 6.57 16.03
N PRO A 219 21.60 6.96 17.30
CA PRO A 219 21.02 6.24 18.41
C PRO A 219 19.49 6.17 18.28
N ASP A 220 18.93 5.01 18.57
CA ASP A 220 17.50 4.69 18.53
C ASP A 220 17.02 4.04 19.83
N GLY A 221 17.78 4.26 20.92
CA GLY A 221 17.46 3.81 22.26
C GLY A 221 17.82 2.34 22.53
N PRO A 222 17.26 1.75 23.60
CA PRO A 222 17.46 0.35 23.96
C PRO A 222 16.88 -0.62 22.91
N ASP A 223 17.49 -1.79 22.76
CA ASP A 223 17.03 -2.84 21.82
C ASP A 223 15.66 -3.42 22.19
N TRP A 224 15.23 -3.27 23.44
CA TRP A 224 13.95 -3.78 23.94
C TRP A 224 13.40 -2.93 25.08
N GLY A 225 12.10 -2.99 25.29
CA GLY A 225 11.39 -2.31 26.37
C GLY A 225 9.88 -2.60 26.32
N ILE A 226 9.17 -2.23 27.38
CA ILE A 226 7.71 -2.40 27.49
C ILE A 226 6.94 -1.15 27.05
N ALA A 227 7.62 -0.02 26.94
CA ALA A 227 7.02 1.27 26.57
C ALA A 227 7.89 2.00 25.54
N ARG A 228 7.24 2.86 24.75
CA ARG A 228 7.89 3.74 23.77
C ARG A 228 7.99 5.15 24.31
N VAL A 229 9.02 5.87 23.87
CA VAL A 229 9.23 7.28 24.22
C VAL A 229 8.13 8.15 23.62
N ILE A 230 7.63 9.10 24.39
CA ILE A 230 6.85 10.25 23.91
C ILE A 230 7.52 11.55 24.35
N ARG A 231 7.47 12.57 23.50
CA ARG A 231 8.14 13.86 23.70
C ARG A 231 7.19 15.04 23.53
N GLY A 232 7.61 16.22 23.95
CA GLY A 232 6.97 17.50 23.70
C GLY A 232 5.97 17.99 24.76
N GLY A 233 5.32 17.09 25.48
CA GLY A 233 4.18 17.46 26.32
C GLY A 233 2.89 17.59 25.54
N SER A 234 1.81 18.04 26.18
CA SER A 234 0.52 18.25 25.55
C SER A 234 -0.16 19.51 26.06
N PHE A 235 -1.28 19.88 25.47
CA PHE A 235 -2.14 20.97 25.89
C PHE A 235 -2.58 20.89 27.38
N ALA A 236 -2.47 19.72 28.01
CA ALA A 236 -2.81 19.50 29.42
C ALA A 236 -1.57 19.28 30.33
N SER A 237 -0.36 19.45 29.79
CA SER A 237 0.86 19.21 30.57
C SER A 237 1.13 20.35 31.56
N SER A 238 1.49 19.99 32.81
CA SER A 238 1.82 20.95 33.82
C SER A 238 3.25 21.50 33.68
N THR A 239 3.52 22.67 34.27
CA THR A 239 4.83 23.32 34.30
C THR A 239 5.95 22.45 34.87
N SER A 240 5.64 21.55 35.79
CA SER A 240 6.61 20.61 36.37
C SER A 240 7.12 19.59 35.33
N SER A 241 6.35 19.33 34.29
CA SER A 241 6.77 18.47 33.17
C SER A 241 7.84 19.15 32.30
N TRP A 242 7.88 20.48 32.26
CA TRP A 242 8.85 21.27 31.50
C TRP A 242 10.27 21.12 32.06
N ALA A 243 10.40 21.07 33.37
CA ALA A 243 11.69 20.87 34.04
C ALA A 243 12.36 19.52 33.69
N LYS A 244 11.57 18.54 33.25
CA LYS A 244 12.05 17.20 32.84
C LYS A 244 12.26 17.06 31.33
N GLY A 245 12.34 18.17 30.59
CA GLY A 245 12.54 18.16 29.13
C GLY A 245 11.41 17.52 28.35
N TYR A 246 10.17 17.49 28.90
CA TYR A 246 8.99 16.88 28.23
C TYR A 246 9.28 15.48 27.69
N ARG A 247 9.84 14.61 28.51
CA ARG A 247 10.10 13.21 28.23
C ARG A 247 9.18 12.35 29.09
N SER A 248 8.49 11.44 28.44
CA SER A 248 7.63 10.44 29.08
C SER A 248 7.57 9.17 28.25
N SER A 249 6.75 8.23 28.66
CA SER A 249 6.57 6.95 27.96
C SER A 249 5.12 6.50 27.99
N ARG A 250 4.78 5.64 27.03
CA ARG A 250 3.52 4.88 27.00
C ARG A 250 3.76 3.49 26.41
N GLU A 251 2.95 2.54 26.83
CA GLU A 251 2.90 1.23 26.20
C GLU A 251 2.46 1.40 24.72
N PRO A 252 3.03 0.65 23.77
CA PRO A 252 2.84 0.88 22.35
C PRO A 252 1.39 0.69 21.87
N ASP A 253 0.56 -0.05 22.60
CA ASP A 253 -0.86 -0.25 22.32
C ASP A 253 -1.78 0.82 22.90
N GLN A 254 -1.28 1.62 23.83
CA GLN A 254 -2.09 2.63 24.50
C GLN A 254 -2.41 3.80 23.59
N ARG A 255 -3.70 4.12 23.52
CA ARG A 255 -4.21 5.34 22.88
C ARG A 255 -4.49 6.41 23.91
N SER A 256 -4.22 7.66 23.55
CA SER A 256 -4.45 8.80 24.45
C SER A 256 -4.87 10.03 23.67
N ARG A 257 -5.91 10.72 24.16
CA ARG A 257 -6.32 12.02 23.62
C ARG A 257 -5.26 13.12 23.72
N PHE A 258 -4.16 12.82 24.41
CA PHE A 258 -3.03 13.72 24.59
C PHE A 258 -1.82 13.36 23.74
N ALA A 259 -1.88 12.27 22.96
CA ALA A 259 -0.75 11.75 22.19
C ALA A 259 -1.10 11.59 20.71
N GLY A 260 -0.26 12.14 19.89
CA GLY A 260 -0.19 12.03 18.43
C GLY A 260 1.25 11.73 18.00
N PHE A 261 1.65 12.21 16.83
CA PHE A 261 3.00 12.01 16.29
C PHE A 261 3.29 12.98 15.15
N ARG A 262 4.57 13.15 14.84
CA ARG A 262 5.03 13.69 13.55
C ARG A 262 5.87 12.67 12.82
N VAL A 263 5.94 12.77 11.49
CA VAL A 263 6.75 11.86 10.68
C VAL A 263 8.14 12.42 10.44
N SER A 264 9.10 11.51 10.25
CA SER A 264 10.44 11.79 9.77
C SER A 264 10.80 10.86 8.61
N ARG A 265 11.93 11.13 7.97
CA ARG A 265 12.47 10.30 6.89
C ARG A 265 13.99 10.35 6.92
N SER A 266 14.64 9.22 6.70
CA SER A 266 16.09 9.18 6.54
C SER A 266 16.48 9.88 5.23
N VAL A 267 17.49 10.75 5.29
CA VAL A 267 18.14 11.23 4.07
C VAL A 267 19.07 10.12 3.62
N VAL A 268 18.50 9.12 2.96
CA VAL A 268 19.30 8.16 2.21
C VAL A 268 19.87 8.95 1.03
N PRO A 269 21.17 8.88 0.70
CA PRO A 269 21.63 9.33 -0.60
C PRO A 269 20.64 8.75 -1.60
N ALA A 270 20.09 9.59 -2.49
CA ALA A 270 19.30 9.06 -3.59
C ALA A 270 20.09 7.84 -4.09
N PRO A 271 19.48 6.64 -4.23
CA PRO A 271 20.21 5.56 -4.85
C PRO A 271 20.80 6.21 -6.08
N GLN A 272 22.14 6.27 -6.15
CA GLN A 272 22.81 6.66 -7.38
C GLN A 272 22.20 5.71 -8.37
N ASP A 273 21.29 6.27 -9.18
CA ASP A 273 20.43 5.55 -10.09
C ASP A 273 19.39 4.62 -9.44
N ALA A 274 18.22 5.16 -9.08
CA ALA A 274 16.96 4.39 -9.18
C ALA A 274 16.73 3.94 -10.66
N ALA A 275 17.68 4.23 -11.53
CA ALA A 275 17.82 3.76 -12.91
C ALA A 275 18.88 2.66 -13.06
N ALA A 276 19.57 2.25 -11.97
CA ALA A 276 20.57 1.21 -12.04
C ALA A 276 20.80 0.48 -10.70
N GLU A 277 19.77 -0.02 -10.02
CA GLU A 277 19.90 -1.40 -9.61
C GLU A 277 20.11 -2.11 -10.95
N SER A 278 21.35 -2.50 -11.21
CA SER A 278 21.70 -3.17 -12.45
C SER A 278 20.61 -4.19 -12.75
N ASP A 279 20.12 -4.27 -13.99
CA ASP A 279 19.10 -5.22 -14.46
C ASP A 279 19.36 -6.67 -14.01
N GLN A 280 20.51 -6.95 -13.44
CA GLN A 280 20.95 -8.26 -12.94
C GLN A 280 20.43 -8.63 -11.55
N ASN A 281 19.95 -7.69 -10.71
CA ASN A 281 19.58 -8.02 -9.32
C ASN A 281 18.11 -7.69 -8.93
N TRP A 282 17.30 -7.13 -9.85
CA TRP A 282 15.93 -6.77 -9.56
C TRP A 282 15.05 -7.96 -9.15
N PHE A 283 15.37 -9.15 -9.68
CA PHE A 283 14.61 -10.38 -9.46
C PHE A 283 14.94 -11.09 -8.14
N GLN A 284 16.09 -10.78 -7.53
CA GLN A 284 16.58 -11.45 -6.33
C GLN A 284 15.55 -11.49 -5.18
N PRO A 285 14.79 -10.41 -4.87
CA PRO A 285 13.80 -10.45 -3.81
C PRO A 285 12.64 -11.43 -4.06
N TYR A 286 12.42 -11.82 -5.32
CA TYR A 286 11.34 -12.72 -5.75
C TYR A 286 11.82 -14.16 -6.01
N ASN A 287 13.04 -14.47 -5.64
CA ASN A 287 13.64 -15.79 -5.87
C ASN A 287 14.59 -16.16 -4.74
N GLN A 288 14.03 -16.38 -3.54
CA GLN A 288 14.77 -16.76 -2.34
C GLN A 288 14.21 -18.07 -1.75
N PRO A 289 14.37 -19.20 -2.45
CA PRO A 289 13.91 -20.49 -1.94
C PRO A 289 14.70 -20.88 -0.69
N PRO A 290 14.04 -21.47 0.32
CA PRO A 290 14.74 -22.08 1.45
C PRO A 290 15.63 -23.23 1.00
N ALA A 291 16.59 -23.62 1.85
CA ALA A 291 17.46 -24.77 1.59
C ALA A 291 16.66 -26.05 1.32
N GLY A 292 16.95 -26.71 0.23
CA GLY A 292 16.25 -27.91 -0.24
C GLY A 292 15.06 -27.68 -1.16
N PHE A 293 14.68 -26.40 -1.39
CA PHE A 293 13.58 -26.04 -2.30
C PHE A 293 14.07 -25.41 -3.61
N GLU A 294 15.35 -25.24 -3.83
CA GLU A 294 15.92 -24.46 -4.94
C GLU A 294 15.46 -24.93 -6.33
N THR A 295 15.29 -26.26 -6.49
CA THR A 295 14.84 -26.87 -7.76
C THR A 295 13.79 -27.95 -7.56
N SER A 296 13.40 -28.23 -6.33
CA SER A 296 12.45 -29.29 -5.99
C SER A 296 11.07 -29.00 -6.55
N THR A 297 10.44 -29.98 -7.18
CA THR A 297 9.05 -29.94 -7.64
C THR A 297 8.14 -30.83 -6.78
N GLY A 298 8.66 -31.34 -5.65
CA GLY A 298 7.90 -32.26 -4.78
C GLY A 298 7.36 -33.47 -5.55
N ASN A 299 6.09 -33.78 -5.32
CA ASN A 299 5.38 -34.88 -5.99
C ASN A 299 4.55 -34.42 -7.20
N LEU A 300 4.75 -33.17 -7.70
CA LEU A 300 3.99 -32.66 -8.82
C LEU A 300 4.35 -33.40 -10.13
N SER A 301 3.35 -33.58 -10.98
CA SER A 301 3.55 -34.17 -12.29
C SER A 301 4.46 -33.30 -13.16
N SER A 302 5.34 -33.93 -13.94
CA SER A 302 6.22 -33.17 -14.83
C SER A 302 5.46 -32.53 -15.97
N LEU A 303 5.57 -31.21 -16.12
CA LEU A 303 4.96 -30.44 -17.20
C LEU A 303 5.69 -30.61 -18.55
N LEU A 304 6.97 -31.00 -18.51
CA LEU A 304 7.81 -31.20 -19.70
C LEU A 304 7.98 -32.68 -20.07
N ARG A 305 7.00 -33.52 -19.71
CA ARG A 305 6.91 -34.92 -20.17
C ARG A 305 5.49 -35.29 -20.57
N VAL A 306 5.35 -35.88 -21.75
CA VAL A 306 4.07 -36.38 -22.26
C VAL A 306 4.27 -37.82 -22.72
N ASN A 307 3.53 -38.77 -22.13
CA ASN A 307 3.63 -40.20 -22.49
C ASN A 307 5.09 -40.74 -22.47
N GLY A 308 5.87 -40.29 -21.49
CA GLY A 308 7.28 -40.66 -21.37
C GLY A 308 8.27 -39.87 -22.23
N SER A 309 7.79 -39.10 -23.21
CA SER A 309 8.62 -38.29 -24.11
C SER A 309 8.82 -36.87 -23.52
N ALA A 310 10.02 -36.30 -23.71
CA ALA A 310 10.34 -34.97 -23.25
C ALA A 310 9.74 -33.90 -24.19
N VAL A 311 9.15 -32.84 -23.60
CA VAL A 311 8.79 -31.59 -24.30
C VAL A 311 10.01 -30.70 -24.35
N GLN A 312 10.54 -30.43 -25.55
CA GLN A 312 11.83 -29.74 -25.74
C GLN A 312 11.72 -28.45 -26.55
N SER A 313 10.53 -28.10 -27.05
CA SER A 313 10.33 -26.88 -27.83
C SER A 313 9.06 -26.12 -27.41
N PRO A 314 9.03 -24.80 -27.65
CA PRO A 314 7.82 -24.00 -27.45
C PRO A 314 6.59 -24.54 -28.16
N GLN A 315 6.75 -25.07 -29.36
CA GLN A 315 5.63 -25.66 -30.14
C GLN A 315 5.06 -26.89 -29.43
N GLN A 316 5.92 -27.85 -29.04
CA GLN A 316 5.50 -29.03 -28.29
C GLN A 316 4.81 -28.66 -26.96
N TRP A 317 5.29 -27.59 -26.29
CA TRP A 317 4.61 -27.08 -25.12
C TRP A 317 3.21 -26.55 -25.43
N GLN A 318 3.04 -25.78 -26.52
CA GLN A 318 1.73 -25.25 -26.90
C GLN A 318 0.71 -26.36 -27.17
N GLU A 319 1.13 -27.43 -27.84
CA GLU A 319 0.30 -28.60 -28.10
C GLU A 319 -0.12 -29.26 -26.78
N HIS A 320 0.83 -29.54 -25.90
CA HIS A 320 0.57 -30.12 -24.57
C HIS A 320 -0.29 -29.20 -23.69
N ALA A 321 0.00 -27.90 -23.64
CA ALA A 321 -0.79 -26.93 -22.89
C ALA A 321 -2.25 -26.87 -23.36
N SER A 322 -2.50 -27.09 -24.65
CA SER A 322 -3.86 -27.16 -25.21
C SER A 322 -4.63 -28.39 -24.70
N GLU A 323 -3.98 -29.53 -24.57
CA GLU A 323 -4.56 -30.74 -23.98
C GLU A 323 -4.86 -30.52 -22.49
N LEU A 324 -3.91 -29.95 -21.74
CA LEU A 324 -4.10 -29.61 -20.33
C LEU A 324 -5.23 -28.60 -20.14
N LYS A 325 -5.32 -27.56 -20.98
CA LYS A 325 -6.43 -26.59 -20.94
C LYS A 325 -7.79 -27.23 -21.21
N ALA A 326 -7.87 -28.18 -22.15
CA ALA A 326 -9.12 -28.92 -22.42
C ALA A 326 -9.56 -29.72 -21.17
N LYS A 327 -8.62 -30.37 -20.48
CA LYS A 327 -8.84 -31.04 -19.19
C LYS A 327 -9.38 -30.07 -18.14
N TRP A 328 -8.75 -28.91 -17.98
CA TRP A 328 -9.18 -27.87 -17.02
C TRP A 328 -10.55 -27.28 -17.37
N ASN A 329 -10.85 -27.04 -18.65
CA ASN A 329 -12.18 -26.59 -19.08
C ASN A 329 -13.27 -27.60 -18.71
N THR A 330 -12.97 -28.88 -18.79
CA THR A 330 -13.88 -29.93 -18.32
C THR A 330 -14.09 -29.85 -16.80
N LEU A 331 -13.03 -29.58 -16.02
CA LEU A 331 -13.12 -29.44 -14.57
C LEU A 331 -13.87 -28.16 -14.15
N LEU A 332 -13.66 -27.03 -14.83
CA LEU A 332 -14.35 -25.77 -14.59
C LEU A 332 -15.84 -25.83 -14.97
N GLY A 333 -16.19 -26.60 -15.97
CA GLY A 333 -17.55 -26.72 -16.50
C GLY A 333 -17.91 -25.63 -17.52
N ALA A 334 -19.02 -25.81 -18.21
CA ALA A 334 -19.54 -24.83 -19.16
C ALA A 334 -20.29 -23.74 -18.40
N CYS A 335 -19.77 -22.53 -18.43
CA CYS A 335 -20.28 -21.40 -17.66
C CYS A 335 -20.56 -20.20 -18.54
N GLY A 336 -21.78 -19.68 -18.46
CA GLY A 336 -22.18 -18.43 -19.07
C GLY A 336 -22.28 -18.45 -20.60
N ALA A 337 -22.98 -17.47 -21.12
CA ALA A 337 -22.97 -17.13 -22.54
C ALA A 337 -22.13 -15.86 -22.72
N ASP A 338 -21.24 -15.87 -23.72
CA ASP A 338 -20.43 -14.69 -24.03
C ASP A 338 -21.33 -13.50 -24.42
N VAL A 339 -20.99 -12.33 -23.87
CA VAL A 339 -21.56 -11.03 -24.25
C VAL A 339 -20.55 -10.34 -25.16
N PRO A 340 -20.80 -10.25 -26.48
CA PRO A 340 -19.80 -9.71 -27.42
C PRO A 340 -19.38 -8.28 -27.14
N SER A 341 -20.24 -7.48 -26.51
CA SER A 341 -19.98 -6.09 -26.13
C SER A 341 -20.58 -5.85 -24.74
N PRO A 342 -19.89 -6.22 -23.66
CA PRO A 342 -20.39 -6.02 -22.30
C PRO A 342 -20.66 -4.55 -22.00
N ALA A 343 -21.85 -4.25 -21.47
CA ALA A 343 -22.26 -2.90 -21.11
C ALA A 343 -21.95 -2.61 -19.62
N LEU A 344 -21.72 -1.35 -19.30
CA LEU A 344 -21.62 -0.86 -17.93
C LEU A 344 -22.85 0.02 -17.62
N ARG A 345 -23.58 -0.33 -16.58
CA ARG A 345 -24.59 0.55 -15.98
C ARG A 345 -23.94 1.35 -14.85
N VAL A 346 -23.78 2.65 -15.04
CA VAL A 346 -23.24 3.53 -14.00
C VAL A 346 -24.29 3.70 -12.91
N ILE A 347 -23.90 3.40 -11.67
CA ILE A 347 -24.72 3.56 -10.46
C ILE A 347 -24.42 4.91 -9.81
N ARG A 348 -23.13 5.22 -9.63
CA ARG A 348 -22.68 6.45 -8.97
C ARG A 348 -21.26 6.80 -9.38
N THR A 349 -20.98 8.10 -9.46
CA THR A 349 -19.61 8.62 -9.66
C THR A 349 -19.14 9.33 -8.41
N PHE A 350 -17.82 9.36 -8.21
CA PHE A 350 -17.15 10.00 -7.09
C PHE A 350 -16.00 10.83 -7.62
N ASN A 351 -15.76 11.99 -6.99
CA ASN A 351 -14.52 12.75 -7.14
C ASN A 351 -13.76 12.64 -5.83
N GLU A 352 -12.62 11.98 -5.87
CA GLU A 352 -11.76 11.73 -4.73
C GLU A 352 -10.44 12.49 -4.90
N ASP A 353 -9.67 12.60 -3.81
CA ASP A 353 -8.34 13.17 -3.89
C ASP A 353 -7.43 12.29 -4.77
N GLY A 354 -7.04 12.82 -5.92
CA GLY A 354 -6.17 12.18 -6.90
C GLY A 354 -6.82 11.20 -7.88
N TYR A 355 -8.12 10.87 -7.78
CA TYR A 355 -8.79 10.02 -8.76
C TYR A 355 -10.31 10.27 -8.89
N GLU A 356 -10.84 9.90 -10.04
CA GLU A 356 -12.28 9.81 -10.30
C GLU A 356 -12.73 8.36 -10.16
N GLY A 357 -13.81 8.11 -9.43
CA GLY A 357 -14.38 6.79 -9.20
C GLY A 357 -15.73 6.61 -9.91
N THR A 358 -15.95 5.46 -10.51
CA THR A 358 -17.23 5.05 -11.11
C THR A 358 -17.65 3.71 -10.54
N LEU A 359 -18.66 3.70 -9.67
CA LEU A 359 -19.37 2.48 -9.26
C LEU A 359 -20.39 2.14 -10.32
N GLY A 360 -20.40 0.92 -10.81
CA GLY A 360 -21.33 0.46 -11.82
C GLY A 360 -21.52 -1.05 -11.76
N ALA A 361 -22.51 -1.53 -12.50
CA ALA A 361 -22.73 -2.94 -12.75
C ALA A 361 -22.31 -3.29 -14.19
N LEU A 362 -21.38 -4.21 -14.32
CA LEU A 362 -20.89 -4.73 -15.60
C LEU A 362 -21.75 -5.92 -16.03
N GLN A 363 -22.15 -5.93 -17.29
CA GLN A 363 -22.83 -7.07 -17.86
C GLN A 363 -21.88 -8.24 -18.05
N VAL A 364 -22.09 -9.34 -17.31
CA VAL A 364 -21.27 -10.56 -17.37
C VAL A 364 -21.97 -11.70 -18.10
N GLU A 365 -23.29 -11.62 -18.25
CA GLU A 365 -24.14 -12.49 -19.08
C GLU A 365 -25.25 -11.64 -19.69
N PRO A 366 -26.03 -12.13 -20.68
CA PRO A 366 -27.10 -11.36 -21.30
C PRO A 366 -28.08 -10.73 -20.29
N ASP A 367 -28.31 -11.39 -19.16
CA ASP A 367 -29.25 -11.00 -18.11
C ASP A 367 -28.62 -10.91 -16.70
N ALA A 368 -27.28 -11.03 -16.57
CA ALA A 368 -26.58 -10.95 -15.30
C ALA A 368 -25.53 -9.83 -15.27
N TRP A 369 -25.40 -9.21 -14.09
CA TRP A 369 -24.60 -8.04 -13.87
C TRP A 369 -23.80 -8.17 -12.56
N GLU A 370 -22.52 -7.77 -12.60
CA GLU A 370 -21.64 -7.76 -11.44
C GLU A 370 -21.17 -6.36 -11.11
N ASP A 371 -21.14 -6.03 -9.81
CA ASP A 371 -20.63 -4.73 -9.37
C ASP A 371 -19.14 -4.61 -9.61
N ILE A 372 -18.77 -3.48 -10.21
CA ILE A 372 -17.38 -3.06 -10.38
C ILE A 372 -17.21 -1.61 -9.93
N TYR A 373 -16.01 -1.30 -9.43
CA TYR A 373 -15.62 0.07 -9.15
C TYR A 373 -14.37 0.43 -9.93
N ILE A 374 -14.53 1.34 -10.90
CA ILE A 374 -13.44 1.82 -11.75
C ILE A 374 -12.90 3.10 -11.13
N MET A 375 -11.61 3.11 -10.83
CA MET A 375 -10.87 4.24 -10.29
C MET A 375 -9.86 4.72 -11.33
N LYS A 376 -9.98 5.98 -11.75
CA LYS A 376 -9.13 6.58 -12.78
C LYS A 376 -8.37 7.77 -12.21
N PRO A 377 -7.04 7.87 -12.40
CA PRO A 377 -6.27 9.03 -11.94
C PRO A 377 -6.87 10.34 -12.48
N SER A 378 -7.04 11.35 -11.60
CA SER A 378 -7.57 12.68 -12.01
C SER A 378 -6.58 13.48 -12.84
N ARG A 379 -5.28 13.11 -12.82
CA ARG A 379 -4.26 13.82 -13.63
C ARG A 379 -4.53 13.55 -15.11
N PRO A 380 -4.70 14.62 -15.94
CA PRO A 380 -4.86 14.45 -17.38
C PRO A 380 -3.64 13.76 -17.98
N VAL A 381 -3.89 12.77 -18.82
CA VAL A 381 -2.88 12.07 -19.62
C VAL A 381 -3.34 12.04 -21.08
N ASP A 382 -2.39 12.10 -22.00
CA ASP A 382 -2.62 12.15 -23.44
C ASP A 382 -2.52 10.76 -24.13
N HIS A 383 -2.41 9.72 -23.34
CA HIS A 383 -2.28 8.34 -23.77
C HIS A 383 -3.13 7.37 -22.93
N PRO A 384 -3.49 6.19 -23.47
CA PRO A 384 -4.18 5.15 -22.72
C PRO A 384 -3.33 4.66 -21.54
N LEU A 385 -3.98 4.41 -20.38
CA LEU A 385 -3.34 3.99 -19.15
C LEU A 385 -3.35 2.46 -19.00
N PRO A 386 -2.33 1.88 -18.35
CA PRO A 386 -2.38 0.50 -17.87
C PRO A 386 -3.54 0.31 -16.88
N VAL A 387 -4.07 -0.91 -16.82
CA VAL A 387 -5.15 -1.29 -15.91
C VAL A 387 -4.68 -2.35 -14.93
N VAL A 388 -5.10 -2.25 -13.67
CA VAL A 388 -4.95 -3.29 -12.66
C VAL A 388 -6.35 -3.72 -12.17
N ILE A 389 -6.73 -4.96 -12.45
CA ILE A 389 -7.95 -5.59 -11.97
C ILE A 389 -7.71 -6.14 -10.57
N VAL A 390 -8.64 -5.90 -9.64
CA VAL A 390 -8.54 -6.33 -8.24
C VAL A 390 -9.83 -7.04 -7.81
N PRO A 391 -9.93 -8.36 -8.06
CA PRO A 391 -11.08 -9.14 -7.62
C PRO A 391 -11.07 -9.40 -6.10
N PHE A 392 -12.26 -9.38 -5.50
CA PHE A 392 -12.46 -9.73 -4.10
C PHE A 392 -13.92 -10.14 -3.83
N TYR A 393 -14.29 -10.34 -2.55
CA TYR A 393 -15.69 -10.58 -2.13
C TYR A 393 -16.59 -9.39 -2.49
N ASP A 394 -16.06 -8.17 -2.34
CA ASP A 394 -16.74 -6.90 -2.54
C ASP A 394 -15.85 -5.92 -3.32
N VAL A 395 -16.38 -4.75 -3.68
CA VAL A 395 -15.61 -3.69 -4.32
C VAL A 395 -15.03 -2.69 -3.33
N ASP A 396 -15.53 -2.65 -2.11
CA ASP A 396 -15.21 -1.67 -1.06
C ASP A 396 -13.79 -1.89 -0.50
N SER A 397 -13.47 -3.14 -0.13
CA SER A 397 -12.17 -3.49 0.46
C SER A 397 -10.98 -3.23 -0.47
N PRO A 398 -11.00 -3.66 -1.76
CA PRO A 398 -9.94 -3.29 -2.70
C PRO A 398 -9.82 -1.80 -2.95
N ALA A 399 -10.95 -1.07 -2.95
CA ALA A 399 -11.00 0.37 -3.14
C ALA A 399 -10.60 1.15 -1.87
N GLY A 400 -10.62 0.51 -0.70
CA GLY A 400 -10.38 1.16 0.58
C GLY A 400 -11.45 2.21 0.92
N LYS A 401 -12.69 2.01 0.46
CA LYS A 401 -13.79 2.97 0.58
C LYS A 401 -15.11 2.26 0.82
N ASP A 402 -15.86 2.72 1.85
CA ASP A 402 -17.23 2.26 2.08
C ASP A 402 -18.19 2.83 1.01
N MET A 403 -18.74 1.96 0.20
CA MET A 403 -19.73 2.29 -0.83
C MET A 403 -21.11 1.67 -0.52
N GLY A 404 -21.26 1.07 0.67
CA GLY A 404 -22.47 0.39 1.11
C GLY A 404 -22.46 -1.11 0.81
N GLY A 405 -21.28 -1.69 0.60
CA GLY A 405 -21.07 -3.14 0.47
C GLY A 405 -21.28 -3.89 1.80
N ARG A 406 -21.28 -5.23 1.72
CA ARG A 406 -21.51 -6.09 2.90
C ARG A 406 -20.32 -6.12 3.86
N VAL A 407 -19.11 -5.91 3.36
CA VAL A 407 -17.85 -6.00 4.12
C VAL A 407 -16.99 -4.81 3.77
N TYR A 408 -16.84 -3.89 4.72
CA TYR A 408 -15.94 -2.77 4.60
C TYR A 408 -14.71 -2.98 5.46
N ALA A 409 -13.54 -2.91 4.85
CA ALA A 409 -12.28 -2.78 5.56
C ALA A 409 -11.68 -1.39 5.27
N PRO A 410 -11.26 -0.64 6.30
CA PRO A 410 -10.56 0.63 6.10
C PRO A 410 -9.35 0.47 5.17
N PRO A 411 -8.88 1.53 4.50
CA PRO A 411 -7.68 1.48 3.67
C PRO A 411 -6.51 0.82 4.39
N GLY A 412 -5.84 -0.09 3.72
CA GLY A 412 -4.76 -0.86 4.31
C GLY A 412 -3.97 -1.66 3.27
N VAL A 413 -3.20 -2.62 3.73
CA VAL A 413 -2.34 -3.46 2.89
C VAL A 413 -3.11 -4.32 1.86
N ARG A 414 -4.43 -4.47 2.00
CA ARG A 414 -5.30 -5.19 1.05
C ARG A 414 -6.01 -4.30 0.04
N SER A 415 -5.88 -2.97 0.16
CA SER A 415 -6.54 -2.01 -0.74
C SER A 415 -5.76 -1.83 -2.04
N PHE A 416 -5.54 -2.91 -2.78
CA PHE A 416 -4.71 -2.93 -3.97
C PHE A 416 -5.23 -2.03 -5.10
N ALA A 417 -6.54 -1.83 -5.22
CA ALA A 417 -7.09 -0.93 -6.24
C ALA A 417 -6.78 0.53 -5.91
N LEU A 418 -6.92 0.93 -4.64
CA LEU A 418 -6.52 2.25 -4.19
C LEU A 418 -5.02 2.50 -4.44
N LEU A 419 -4.18 1.52 -4.09
CA LEU A 419 -2.73 1.63 -4.30
C LEU A 419 -2.35 1.68 -5.77
N ALA A 420 -3.05 0.96 -6.65
CA ALA A 420 -2.82 0.98 -8.08
C ALA A 420 -3.18 2.33 -8.70
N VAL A 421 -4.35 2.91 -8.35
CA VAL A 421 -4.75 4.23 -8.89
C VAL A 421 -3.82 5.34 -8.43
N GLN A 422 -3.33 5.28 -7.19
CA GLN A 422 -2.33 6.22 -6.67
C GLN A 422 -0.97 6.13 -7.38
N ARG A 423 -0.68 5.00 -8.04
CA ARG A 423 0.50 4.80 -8.90
C ARG A 423 0.27 5.20 -10.36
N GLY A 424 -0.89 5.77 -10.70
CA GLY A 424 -1.22 6.25 -12.03
C GLY A 424 -1.82 5.19 -12.95
N TYR A 425 -2.22 4.03 -12.45
CA TYR A 425 -2.95 3.00 -13.20
C TYR A 425 -4.46 3.25 -13.12
N ILE A 426 -5.23 2.85 -14.12
CA ILE A 426 -6.65 2.62 -13.91
C ILE A 426 -6.77 1.38 -13.04
N ALA A 427 -7.52 1.45 -11.94
CA ALA A 427 -7.77 0.31 -11.08
C ALA A 427 -9.24 -0.11 -11.15
N VAL A 428 -9.50 -1.41 -11.13
CA VAL A 428 -10.87 -1.94 -11.22
C VAL A 428 -11.08 -2.97 -10.13
N ALA A 429 -11.77 -2.59 -9.05
CA ALA A 429 -12.28 -3.54 -8.08
C ALA A 429 -13.49 -4.27 -8.66
N VAL A 430 -13.57 -5.58 -8.50
CA VAL A 430 -14.66 -6.41 -9.01
C VAL A 430 -15.12 -7.42 -7.99
N ARG A 431 -16.46 -7.57 -7.89
CA ARG A 431 -17.11 -8.45 -6.93
C ARG A 431 -17.17 -9.89 -7.42
N TRP A 432 -17.16 -10.82 -6.49
CA TRP A 432 -17.34 -12.25 -6.68
C TRP A 432 -18.82 -12.63 -6.82
N PHE A 433 -19.16 -13.58 -7.73
CA PHE A 433 -20.55 -14.00 -7.99
C PHE A 433 -21.28 -14.51 -6.74
N GLY A 434 -20.56 -15.09 -5.78
CA GLY A 434 -21.16 -15.61 -4.55
C GLY A 434 -21.84 -14.56 -3.67
N GLU A 435 -21.56 -13.28 -3.91
CA GLU A 435 -22.20 -12.14 -3.23
C GLU A 435 -23.35 -11.53 -4.04
N SER A 436 -23.58 -11.96 -5.29
CA SER A 436 -24.57 -11.39 -6.21
C SER A 436 -25.64 -12.37 -6.66
N TYR A 437 -25.35 -13.65 -6.69
CA TYR A 437 -26.27 -14.68 -7.19
C TYR A 437 -27.28 -15.18 -6.14
N GLY A 438 -27.17 -14.75 -4.88
CA GLY A 438 -28.07 -15.13 -3.80
C GLY A 438 -27.77 -14.40 -2.49
N ASP A 439 -28.61 -14.59 -1.48
CA ASP A 439 -28.42 -14.01 -0.14
C ASP A 439 -27.40 -14.80 0.72
N SER A 440 -26.95 -15.94 0.20
CA SER A 440 -25.92 -16.79 0.80
C SER A 440 -25.13 -17.53 -0.29
N TYR A 441 -23.94 -18.00 0.03
CA TYR A 441 -23.14 -18.84 -0.91
C TYR A 441 -23.88 -20.12 -1.31
N PHE A 442 -24.67 -20.69 -0.40
CA PHE A 442 -25.48 -21.85 -0.74
C PHE A 442 -26.50 -21.53 -1.83
N GLU A 443 -27.20 -20.42 -1.69
CA GLU A 443 -28.18 -19.98 -2.68
C GLU A 443 -27.51 -19.54 -3.98
N ALA A 444 -26.38 -18.81 -3.91
CA ALA A 444 -25.62 -18.42 -5.08
C ALA A 444 -25.16 -19.62 -5.91
N VAL A 445 -24.67 -20.68 -5.28
CA VAL A 445 -24.26 -21.91 -5.95
C VAL A 445 -25.47 -22.69 -6.50
N ALA A 446 -26.60 -22.75 -5.77
CA ALA A 446 -27.82 -23.37 -6.26
C ALA A 446 -28.36 -22.63 -7.51
N ASN A 447 -28.33 -21.31 -7.49
CA ASN A 447 -28.72 -20.48 -8.62
C ASN A 447 -27.76 -20.61 -9.81
N LEU A 448 -26.45 -20.74 -9.54
CA LEU A 448 -25.46 -21.04 -10.57
C LEU A 448 -25.72 -22.38 -11.25
N GLU A 449 -25.97 -23.44 -10.49
CA GLU A 449 -26.27 -24.77 -11.02
C GLU A 449 -27.58 -24.78 -11.82
N MET A 450 -28.62 -24.04 -11.39
CA MET A 450 -29.86 -23.89 -12.14
C MET A 450 -29.66 -23.20 -13.49
N ARG A 451 -28.82 -22.15 -13.52
CA ARG A 451 -28.58 -21.37 -14.75
C ARG A 451 -27.61 -22.08 -15.69
N HIS A 452 -26.59 -22.71 -15.14
CA HIS A 452 -25.48 -23.32 -15.87
C HIS A 452 -25.13 -24.68 -15.27
N PRO A 453 -25.92 -25.74 -15.56
CA PRO A 453 -25.70 -27.06 -14.99
C PRO A 453 -24.27 -27.56 -15.21
N GLY A 454 -23.61 -27.90 -14.09
CA GLY A 454 -22.24 -28.36 -14.09
C GLY A 454 -21.18 -27.27 -14.19
N CYS A 455 -21.53 -25.98 -14.14
CA CYS A 455 -20.58 -24.88 -13.96
C CYS A 455 -20.11 -24.85 -12.50
N THR A 456 -18.80 -24.70 -12.30
CA THR A 456 -18.23 -24.49 -10.96
C THR A 456 -18.11 -22.99 -10.67
N GLY A 457 -17.95 -22.60 -9.39
CA GLY A 457 -17.74 -21.20 -9.05
C GLY A 457 -16.48 -20.62 -9.68
N MET A 458 -15.40 -21.41 -9.76
CA MET A 458 -14.19 -20.98 -10.48
C MET A 458 -14.39 -20.87 -11.99
N GLY A 459 -15.22 -21.75 -12.57
CA GLY A 459 -15.63 -21.65 -13.97
C GLY A 459 -16.44 -20.39 -14.25
N LYS A 460 -17.39 -20.06 -13.37
CA LYS A 460 -18.17 -18.81 -13.45
C LYS A 460 -17.25 -17.59 -13.43
N TRP A 461 -16.30 -17.55 -12.50
CA TRP A 461 -15.35 -16.46 -12.42
C TRP A 461 -14.49 -16.33 -13.69
N VAL A 462 -14.00 -17.43 -14.26
CA VAL A 462 -13.25 -17.40 -15.54
C VAL A 462 -14.11 -16.80 -16.65
N SER A 463 -15.40 -17.11 -16.70
CA SER A 463 -16.34 -16.51 -17.68
C SER A 463 -16.50 -15.01 -17.42
N ASP A 464 -16.79 -14.60 -16.20
CA ASP A 464 -17.06 -13.20 -15.83
C ASP A 464 -15.82 -12.31 -16.03
N SER A 465 -14.65 -12.81 -15.64
CA SER A 465 -13.38 -12.09 -15.84
C SER A 465 -13.09 -11.85 -17.33
N ARG A 466 -13.47 -12.77 -18.21
CA ARG A 466 -13.33 -12.61 -19.67
C ARG A 466 -14.22 -11.47 -20.19
N GLN A 467 -15.44 -11.34 -19.65
CA GLN A 467 -16.33 -10.23 -20.00
C GLN A 467 -15.74 -8.89 -19.50
N LEU A 468 -15.22 -8.86 -18.28
CA LEU A 468 -14.53 -7.67 -17.73
C LEU A 468 -13.36 -7.25 -18.62
N VAL A 469 -12.49 -8.17 -19.00
CA VAL A 469 -11.34 -7.87 -19.88
C VAL A 469 -11.82 -7.42 -21.27
N THR A 470 -12.91 -7.99 -21.80
CA THR A 470 -13.52 -7.55 -23.06
C THR A 470 -14.03 -6.12 -22.96
N TYR A 471 -14.71 -5.76 -21.87
CA TYR A 471 -15.13 -4.40 -21.62
C TYR A 471 -13.94 -3.44 -21.52
N LEU A 472 -12.93 -3.79 -20.73
CA LEU A 472 -11.75 -2.94 -20.53
C LEU A 472 -10.97 -2.70 -21.84
N THR A 473 -10.79 -3.74 -22.65
CA THR A 473 -10.09 -3.60 -23.94
C THR A 473 -10.87 -2.79 -25.00
N SER A 474 -12.18 -2.59 -24.82
CA SER A 474 -12.99 -1.75 -25.69
C SER A 474 -12.91 -0.25 -25.35
N ARG A 475 -12.34 0.11 -24.21
CA ARG A 475 -12.25 1.49 -23.74
C ARG A 475 -11.06 2.23 -24.38
N ALA A 476 -11.29 3.44 -24.85
CA ALA A 476 -10.25 4.26 -25.47
C ALA A 476 -9.17 4.77 -24.49
N ASP A 477 -9.49 4.87 -23.19
CA ASP A 477 -8.57 5.32 -22.16
C ASP A 477 -7.73 4.19 -21.53
N VAL A 478 -7.92 2.94 -21.97
CA VAL A 478 -7.23 1.73 -21.50
C VAL A 478 -6.16 1.30 -22.49
N ASP A 479 -4.95 1.06 -22.02
CA ASP A 479 -3.93 0.34 -22.79
C ASP A 479 -4.20 -1.17 -22.73
N SER A 480 -4.78 -1.68 -23.78
CA SER A 480 -5.18 -3.09 -23.90
C SER A 480 -4.02 -4.10 -23.84
N LYS A 481 -2.78 -3.64 -23.96
CA LYS A 481 -1.57 -4.48 -23.85
C LYS A 481 -1.00 -4.51 -22.42
N ARG A 482 -1.44 -3.61 -21.55
CA ARG A 482 -0.98 -3.47 -20.17
C ARG A 482 -2.13 -3.63 -19.19
N ILE A 483 -2.77 -4.81 -19.24
CA ILE A 483 -3.81 -5.23 -18.28
C ILE A 483 -3.15 -6.17 -17.27
N GLY A 484 -3.17 -5.81 -16.01
CA GLY A 484 -2.71 -6.64 -14.90
C GLY A 484 -3.85 -7.06 -13.99
N ILE A 485 -3.62 -8.08 -13.20
CA ILE A 485 -4.55 -8.54 -12.18
C ILE A 485 -3.81 -8.86 -10.88
N ILE A 486 -4.39 -8.47 -9.77
CA ILE A 486 -3.93 -8.83 -8.42
C ILE A 486 -5.10 -9.07 -7.50
N GLY A 487 -4.98 -10.06 -6.64
CA GLY A 487 -5.95 -10.27 -5.56
C GLY A 487 -5.32 -10.97 -4.36
N HIS A 488 -5.98 -10.87 -3.22
CA HIS A 488 -5.56 -11.50 -1.97
C HIS A 488 -6.57 -12.59 -1.57
N SER A 489 -6.09 -13.72 -1.03
CA SER A 489 -6.93 -14.82 -0.57
C SER A 489 -7.84 -15.35 -1.70
N LEU A 490 -9.18 -15.25 -1.57
CA LEU A 490 -10.12 -15.52 -2.67
C LEU A 490 -9.73 -14.74 -3.92
N GLY A 491 -9.44 -13.45 -3.80
CA GLY A 491 -9.00 -12.62 -4.93
C GLY A 491 -7.71 -13.12 -5.58
N GLY A 492 -6.80 -13.73 -4.81
CA GLY A 492 -5.60 -14.39 -5.31
C GLY A 492 -5.92 -15.63 -6.16
N LYS A 493 -6.87 -16.47 -5.70
CA LYS A 493 -7.42 -17.56 -6.51
C LYS A 493 -8.01 -17.02 -7.82
N MET A 494 -8.84 -15.98 -7.71
CA MET A 494 -9.48 -15.34 -8.86
C MET A 494 -8.46 -14.78 -9.85
N ALA A 495 -7.37 -14.13 -9.37
CA ALA A 495 -6.31 -13.61 -10.23
C ALA A 495 -5.59 -14.71 -11.02
N LEU A 496 -5.24 -15.81 -10.37
CA LEU A 496 -4.59 -16.96 -11.01
C LEU A 496 -5.49 -17.57 -12.11
N TYR A 497 -6.74 -17.87 -11.79
CA TYR A 497 -7.64 -18.54 -12.73
C TYR A 497 -8.02 -17.63 -13.92
N ALA A 498 -8.31 -16.35 -13.69
CA ALA A 498 -8.57 -15.40 -14.76
C ALA A 498 -7.41 -15.36 -15.76
N ALA A 499 -6.18 -15.17 -15.25
CA ALA A 499 -5.00 -15.06 -16.12
C ALA A 499 -4.62 -16.36 -16.82
N ALA A 500 -4.88 -17.53 -16.22
CA ALA A 500 -4.61 -18.83 -16.84
C ALA A 500 -5.47 -19.06 -18.10
N PHE A 501 -6.68 -18.48 -18.15
CA PHE A 501 -7.64 -18.68 -19.23
C PHE A 501 -7.88 -17.43 -20.11
N ASP A 502 -7.26 -16.28 -19.79
CA ASP A 502 -7.31 -15.08 -20.63
C ASP A 502 -5.90 -14.51 -20.88
N ASN A 503 -5.40 -14.70 -22.09
CA ASN A 503 -4.07 -14.26 -22.49
C ASN A 503 -3.92 -12.73 -22.62
N ARG A 504 -5.02 -11.97 -22.57
CA ARG A 504 -5.00 -10.49 -22.58
C ARG A 504 -4.54 -9.91 -21.24
N ILE A 505 -4.59 -10.70 -20.16
CA ILE A 505 -4.01 -10.33 -18.87
C ILE A 505 -2.49 -10.48 -18.96
N ALA A 506 -1.80 -9.35 -18.98
CA ALA A 506 -0.36 -9.29 -19.27
C ALA A 506 0.51 -9.57 -18.03
N VAL A 507 0.08 -9.17 -16.83
CA VAL A 507 0.83 -9.33 -15.57
C VAL A 507 -0.11 -9.83 -14.48
N THR A 508 0.33 -10.84 -13.71
CA THR A 508 -0.49 -11.45 -12.65
C THR A 508 0.24 -11.47 -11.33
N VAL A 509 -0.46 -11.09 -10.26
CA VAL A 509 -0.02 -11.29 -8.88
C VAL A 509 -1.11 -12.01 -8.11
N ALA A 510 -0.76 -13.10 -7.44
CA ALA A 510 -1.65 -13.81 -6.54
C ALA A 510 -1.09 -13.73 -5.11
N SER A 511 -1.79 -13.03 -4.24
CA SER A 511 -1.41 -12.90 -2.82
C SER A 511 -2.18 -13.92 -2.00
N GLU A 512 -1.46 -14.86 -1.44
CA GLU A 512 -1.94 -15.90 -0.52
C GLU A 512 -3.19 -16.65 -1.03
N PRO A 513 -3.19 -17.13 -2.30
CA PRO A 513 -4.31 -17.88 -2.85
C PRO A 513 -4.47 -19.27 -2.22
N GLY A 514 -3.46 -19.76 -1.51
CA GLY A 514 -3.36 -21.16 -1.12
C GLY A 514 -3.15 -22.05 -2.32
N ILE A 515 -1.94 -22.00 -2.92
CA ILE A 515 -1.59 -22.78 -4.11
C ILE A 515 -1.54 -24.28 -3.78
N GLY A 516 -2.18 -25.10 -4.62
CA GLY A 516 -2.29 -26.56 -4.43
C GLY A 516 -3.63 -27.00 -3.86
N PHE A 517 -4.24 -27.98 -4.53
CA PHE A 517 -5.55 -28.50 -4.12
C PHE A 517 -5.55 -29.11 -2.72
N SER A 518 -4.42 -29.64 -2.26
CA SER A 518 -4.25 -30.19 -0.92
C SER A 518 -3.97 -29.16 0.16
N HIS A 519 -3.62 -27.94 -0.21
CA HIS A 519 -3.17 -26.89 0.71
C HIS A 519 -4.24 -25.85 1.01
N SER A 520 -5.39 -25.90 0.34
CA SER A 520 -6.46 -24.93 0.51
C SER A 520 -7.83 -25.56 0.19
N ASN A 521 -8.88 -24.81 0.49
CA ASN A 521 -10.28 -25.22 0.45
C ASN A 521 -10.93 -25.21 -0.95
N TYR A 522 -10.22 -25.64 -1.99
CA TYR A 522 -10.78 -25.66 -3.36
C TYR A 522 -11.93 -26.66 -3.54
N ASP A 523 -12.09 -27.64 -2.66
CA ASP A 523 -13.20 -28.58 -2.60
C ASP A 523 -14.48 -27.99 -1.96
N ASP A 524 -14.43 -26.78 -1.40
CA ASP A 524 -15.63 -26.08 -0.96
C ASP A 524 -16.62 -25.93 -2.11
N TYR A 525 -17.92 -26.08 -1.79
CA TYR A 525 -19.01 -26.13 -2.77
C TYR A 525 -19.13 -24.87 -3.63
N TRP A 526 -18.63 -23.73 -3.16
CA TRP A 526 -18.60 -22.47 -3.92
C TRP A 526 -17.40 -22.33 -4.85
N TYR A 527 -16.39 -23.23 -4.80
CA TYR A 527 -15.30 -23.28 -5.77
C TYR A 527 -15.53 -24.41 -6.78
N PHE A 528 -15.04 -25.61 -6.50
CA PHE A 528 -15.21 -26.79 -7.35
C PHE A 528 -16.20 -27.79 -6.78
N GLY A 529 -16.43 -27.79 -5.48
CA GLY A 529 -17.25 -28.74 -4.77
C GLY A 529 -16.81 -30.18 -5.07
N LYS A 530 -17.78 -31.09 -5.15
CA LYS A 530 -17.54 -32.50 -5.46
C LYS A 530 -16.83 -32.76 -6.79
N ARG A 531 -16.83 -31.77 -7.68
CA ARG A 531 -16.21 -31.90 -9.00
C ARG A 531 -14.69 -32.00 -8.90
N LEU A 532 -14.07 -31.43 -7.87
CA LEU A 532 -12.64 -31.56 -7.65
C LEU A 532 -12.19 -33.02 -7.54
N ALA A 533 -13.01 -33.89 -6.94
CA ALA A 533 -12.73 -35.33 -6.84
C ALA A 533 -12.73 -36.06 -8.19
N THR A 534 -13.23 -35.43 -9.27
CA THR A 534 -13.20 -35.97 -10.63
C THR A 534 -11.98 -35.51 -11.44
N ALA A 535 -11.12 -34.69 -10.84
CA ALA A 535 -9.89 -34.24 -11.49
C ALA A 535 -8.99 -35.44 -11.81
N PRO A 536 -8.45 -35.53 -13.03
CA PRO A 536 -7.51 -36.60 -13.38
C PRO A 536 -6.29 -36.59 -12.45
N PRO A 537 -5.71 -37.76 -12.13
CA PRO A 537 -4.51 -37.84 -11.29
C PRO A 537 -3.39 -36.94 -11.82
N GLY A 538 -2.71 -36.24 -10.88
CA GLY A 538 -1.62 -35.31 -11.21
C GLY A 538 -2.07 -33.92 -11.67
N THR A 539 -3.39 -33.67 -11.74
CA THR A 539 -3.93 -32.33 -12.00
C THR A 539 -3.74 -31.47 -10.78
N ASP A 540 -2.99 -30.38 -10.90
CA ASP A 540 -2.87 -29.38 -9.84
C ASP A 540 -2.45 -28.02 -10.42
N GLN A 541 -2.40 -26.99 -9.61
CA GLN A 541 -2.30 -25.58 -10.03
C GLN A 541 -0.93 -25.21 -10.60
N HIS A 542 0.11 -26.03 -10.49
CA HIS A 542 1.35 -25.87 -11.26
C HIS A 542 1.10 -25.81 -12.76
N GLU A 543 0.07 -26.54 -13.26
CA GLU A 543 -0.36 -26.46 -14.67
C GLU A 543 -0.92 -25.07 -15.01
N LEU A 544 -1.71 -24.46 -14.11
CA LEU A 544 -2.24 -23.11 -14.31
C LEU A 544 -1.12 -22.07 -14.36
N LEU A 545 -0.13 -22.18 -13.46
CA LEU A 545 1.05 -21.31 -13.49
C LEU A 545 1.79 -21.43 -14.82
N ALA A 546 1.92 -22.63 -15.34
CA ALA A 546 2.57 -22.86 -16.62
C ALA A 546 1.78 -22.29 -17.82
N PHE A 547 0.43 -22.19 -17.74
CA PHE A 547 -0.38 -21.55 -18.78
C PHE A 547 -0.13 -20.04 -18.88
N LEU A 548 0.37 -19.40 -17.81
CA LEU A 548 0.73 -17.99 -17.84
C LEU A 548 2.03 -17.74 -18.62
N ALA A 549 2.94 -18.72 -18.68
CA ALA A 549 4.22 -18.56 -19.34
C ALA A 549 4.08 -18.16 -20.82
N PRO A 550 4.86 -17.17 -21.31
CA PRO A 550 5.94 -16.44 -20.63
C PRO A 550 5.50 -15.15 -19.90
N ARG A 551 4.17 -14.93 -19.72
CA ARG A 551 3.63 -13.72 -19.04
C ARG A 551 4.00 -13.70 -17.56
N PRO A 552 4.37 -12.52 -17.00
CA PRO A 552 4.79 -12.39 -15.62
C PRO A 552 3.77 -12.86 -14.59
N PHE A 553 4.25 -13.66 -13.64
CA PHE A 553 3.49 -14.12 -12.48
C PHE A 553 4.30 -13.97 -11.19
N LEU A 554 3.70 -13.36 -10.17
CA LEU A 554 4.24 -13.28 -8.81
C LEU A 554 3.28 -13.95 -7.83
N LEU A 555 3.79 -14.92 -7.07
CA LEU A 555 3.14 -15.40 -5.86
C LEU A 555 3.64 -14.59 -4.66
N ILE A 556 2.70 -14.15 -3.82
CA ILE A 556 3.01 -13.65 -2.47
C ILE A 556 2.49 -14.69 -1.50
N GLY A 557 3.30 -15.13 -0.56
CA GLY A 557 2.96 -16.11 0.43
C GLY A 557 3.21 -15.65 1.85
N GLY A 558 2.59 -16.36 2.77
CA GLY A 558 2.78 -16.26 4.20
C GLY A 558 2.58 -17.63 4.85
N ASP A 559 3.07 -17.82 6.06
CA ASP A 559 3.15 -19.12 6.73
C ASP A 559 1.82 -19.90 6.85
N MET A 560 0.67 -19.21 6.66
CA MET A 560 -0.62 -19.86 6.83
C MET A 560 -1.10 -20.61 5.58
N TYR A 561 -0.83 -20.12 4.35
CA TYR A 561 -1.38 -20.71 3.11
C TYR A 561 -0.35 -20.97 2.01
N ASP A 562 0.60 -20.10 1.80
CA ASP A 562 1.58 -20.18 0.71
C ASP A 562 3.01 -20.05 1.27
N GLY A 563 3.38 -21.03 2.11
CA GLY A 563 4.71 -21.12 2.68
C GLY A 563 5.70 -21.86 1.77
N ASN A 564 6.70 -22.51 2.39
CA ASN A 564 7.82 -23.15 1.69
C ASN A 564 7.39 -24.16 0.61
N ASP A 565 6.32 -24.92 0.82
CA ASP A 565 5.86 -25.95 -0.14
C ASP A 565 5.38 -25.34 -1.46
N SER A 566 5.01 -24.08 -1.48
CA SER A 566 4.62 -23.36 -2.72
C SER A 566 5.78 -23.22 -3.70
N TRP A 567 7.03 -23.33 -3.25
CA TRP A 567 8.21 -23.39 -4.13
C TRP A 567 8.16 -24.57 -5.11
N HIS A 568 7.56 -25.68 -4.75
CA HIS A 568 7.39 -26.82 -5.66
C HIS A 568 6.58 -26.43 -6.90
N TYR A 569 5.50 -25.67 -6.71
CA TYR A 569 4.64 -25.19 -7.79
C TYR A 569 5.35 -24.17 -8.69
N ILE A 570 6.05 -23.23 -8.06
CA ILE A 570 6.87 -22.22 -8.77
C ILE A 570 7.98 -22.90 -9.60
N ASN A 571 8.71 -23.86 -9.01
CA ASN A 571 9.79 -24.56 -9.69
C ASN A 571 9.27 -25.44 -10.83
N ALA A 572 8.12 -26.12 -10.65
CA ALA A 572 7.52 -26.90 -11.72
C ALA A 572 7.15 -26.00 -12.92
N ALA A 573 6.49 -24.88 -12.69
CA ALA A 573 6.13 -23.93 -13.74
C ALA A 573 7.36 -23.24 -14.36
N ARG A 574 8.39 -22.90 -13.55
CA ARG A 574 9.63 -22.25 -14.03
C ARG A 574 10.34 -23.05 -15.10
N GLN A 575 10.21 -24.37 -15.13
CA GLN A 575 10.76 -25.19 -16.21
C GLN A 575 10.17 -24.76 -17.56
N VAL A 576 8.84 -24.48 -17.61
CA VAL A 576 8.15 -24.00 -18.81
C VAL A 576 8.56 -22.56 -19.13
N TYR A 577 8.64 -21.69 -18.13
CA TYR A 577 9.15 -20.32 -18.33
C TYR A 577 10.57 -20.32 -18.91
N SER A 578 11.44 -21.24 -18.45
CA SER A 578 12.80 -21.41 -18.97
C SER A 578 12.80 -21.91 -20.41
N LEU A 579 11.93 -22.88 -20.74
CA LEU A 579 11.76 -23.38 -22.11
C LEU A 579 11.31 -22.26 -23.08
N LEU A 580 10.51 -21.30 -22.56
CA LEU A 580 10.01 -20.15 -23.31
C LEU A 580 10.93 -18.92 -23.22
N GLY A 581 12.12 -19.04 -22.64
CA GLY A 581 13.14 -17.98 -22.58
C GLY A 581 12.90 -16.88 -21.55
N SER A 582 12.01 -17.08 -20.56
CA SER A 582 11.62 -16.05 -19.59
C SER A 582 11.64 -16.54 -18.12
N PRO A 583 12.75 -17.14 -17.63
CA PRO A 583 12.81 -17.76 -16.30
C PRO A 583 12.61 -16.78 -15.13
N GLN A 584 12.85 -15.48 -15.35
CA GLN A 584 12.65 -14.41 -14.37
C GLN A 584 11.25 -13.79 -14.43
N ALA A 585 10.36 -14.28 -15.28
CA ALA A 585 8.97 -13.83 -15.32
C ALA A 585 8.05 -14.60 -14.34
N ILE A 586 8.60 -15.50 -13.52
CA ILE A 586 7.86 -16.17 -12.44
C ILE A 586 8.65 -16.04 -11.13
N GLY A 587 8.01 -15.44 -10.10
CA GLY A 587 8.61 -15.19 -8.80
C GLY A 587 7.73 -15.64 -7.64
N PHE A 588 8.36 -15.78 -6.47
CA PHE A 588 7.70 -16.03 -5.20
C PHE A 588 8.35 -15.16 -4.12
N LEU A 589 7.54 -14.41 -3.42
CA LEU A 589 7.89 -13.61 -2.25
C LEU A 589 7.15 -14.15 -1.04
N ASP A 590 7.85 -14.93 -0.22
CA ASP A 590 7.32 -15.40 1.06
C ASP A 590 7.66 -14.39 2.15
N HIS A 591 6.66 -13.82 2.82
CA HIS A 591 6.85 -12.86 3.90
C HIS A 591 6.85 -13.50 5.29
N HIS A 592 6.70 -14.83 5.39
CA HIS A 592 6.75 -15.60 6.64
C HIS A 592 5.87 -15.05 7.77
N GLN A 593 4.71 -14.50 7.44
CA GLN A 593 3.73 -14.02 8.40
C GLN A 593 2.37 -14.66 8.11
N GLY A 594 1.40 -14.46 9.00
CA GLY A 594 0.07 -15.03 8.83
C GLY A 594 -0.63 -14.56 7.53
N HIS A 595 -1.94 -14.73 7.45
CA HIS A 595 -2.73 -14.48 6.23
C HIS A 595 -3.03 -12.99 5.98
N THR A 596 -2.00 -12.16 5.90
CA THR A 596 -2.12 -10.74 5.53
C THR A 596 -0.79 -10.26 4.95
N PRO A 597 -0.77 -9.73 3.72
CA PRO A 597 0.47 -9.29 3.11
C PRO A 597 1.11 -8.17 3.92
N THR A 598 2.43 -8.21 4.02
CA THR A 598 3.19 -7.15 4.68
C THR A 598 3.27 -5.89 3.81
N PRO A 599 3.51 -4.70 4.39
CA PRO A 599 3.75 -3.50 3.60
C PRO A 599 4.88 -3.66 2.57
N GLU A 600 5.95 -4.37 2.91
CA GLU A 600 7.04 -4.70 1.97
C GLU A 600 6.53 -5.56 0.80
N ALA A 601 5.75 -6.61 1.06
CA ALA A 601 5.17 -7.45 0.02
C ALA A 601 4.24 -6.65 -0.91
N VAL A 602 3.43 -5.74 -0.35
CA VAL A 602 2.57 -4.84 -1.12
C VAL A 602 3.40 -3.88 -1.98
N TRP A 603 4.45 -3.29 -1.42
CA TRP A 603 5.35 -2.42 -2.17
C TRP A 603 6.04 -3.19 -3.31
N ARG A 604 6.55 -4.40 -3.06
CA ARG A 604 7.17 -5.30 -4.05
C ARG A 604 6.20 -5.68 -5.17
N THR A 605 4.93 -5.85 -4.85
CA THR A 605 3.87 -6.06 -5.84
C THR A 605 3.78 -4.89 -6.83
N MET A 606 3.77 -3.66 -6.32
CA MET A 606 3.71 -2.48 -7.19
C MET A 606 4.98 -2.32 -8.03
N GLU A 607 6.14 -2.69 -7.51
CA GLU A 607 7.40 -2.73 -8.26
C GLU A 607 7.37 -3.81 -9.37
N TRP A 608 6.74 -4.97 -9.12
CA TRP A 608 6.53 -6.01 -10.13
C TRP A 608 5.71 -5.47 -11.31
N PHE A 609 4.57 -4.81 -11.05
CA PHE A 609 3.78 -4.16 -12.10
C PHE A 609 4.59 -3.09 -12.82
N ARG A 610 5.30 -2.22 -12.09
CA ARG A 610 6.13 -1.16 -12.68
C ARG A 610 7.21 -1.73 -13.61
N HIS A 611 7.83 -2.86 -13.25
CA HIS A 611 8.87 -3.50 -14.06
C HIS A 611 8.29 -4.02 -15.39
N PHE A 612 7.16 -4.70 -15.36
CA PHE A 612 6.60 -5.38 -16.53
C PHE A 612 5.61 -4.54 -17.35
N PHE A 613 5.18 -3.39 -16.85
CA PHE A 613 4.37 -2.41 -17.58
C PHE A 613 5.19 -1.32 -18.27
N ARG A 614 6.50 -1.40 -18.24
CA ARG A 614 7.42 -0.48 -18.96
C ARG A 614 7.28 -0.54 -20.46
#